data_0cc98e97736be96c62e6d39ff6ae7a4f
#
_entry.id   0cc98e97736be96c62e6d39ff6ae7a4f
#
_cell.length_a   1.000
_cell.length_b   1.000
_cell.length_c   1.000
_cell.angle_alpha   90.00
_cell.angle_beta   90.00
_cell.angle_gamma   90.00
#
_symmetry.space_group_name_H-M   'P 1'
#
loop_
_entity.id
_entity.type
_entity.pdbx_description
1 polymer ?
#
loop_
_entity_poly.entity_id
_entity_poly.type
_entity_poly.pdbx_seq_one_letter_code
_entity_poly.pdbx_strand_id
1 'polypeptide(L)'
;MIRNKAQILDYLLKKLKSTCQDVEEAALVTDEGLVLVATTEDAAQQERLSALTAAVMRQTVRSAEGLALGAASFVIVAAQNGNLFMKWIDKRSFLAVTVRRNADWRAVRQLVARTVADVRHIGEIPGNLASTTRLA
;
A
#
# COMPACT_ATOMS: atom_id res chain seq x y z
N MET A 1 11.29 -23.44 -4.28
CA MET A 1 10.64 -22.84 -5.46
C MET A 1 10.88 -21.35 -5.49
N ILE A 2 11.27 -20.84 -6.63
CA ILE A 2 11.50 -19.41 -6.82
C ILE A 2 10.16 -18.73 -7.13
N ARG A 3 9.86 -17.69 -6.36
CA ARG A 3 8.64 -16.92 -6.59
C ARG A 3 8.97 -15.65 -7.36
N ASN A 4 8.08 -15.22 -8.24
CA ASN A 4 8.24 -13.94 -8.89
C ASN A 4 7.85 -12.81 -7.92
N LYS A 5 8.19 -11.59 -8.33
CA LYS A 5 7.99 -10.42 -7.48
C LYS A 5 6.51 -10.21 -7.14
N ALA A 6 5.61 -10.40 -8.13
CA ALA A 6 4.18 -10.22 -7.89
C ALA A 6 3.64 -11.20 -6.85
N GLN A 7 4.10 -12.45 -6.88
CA GLN A 7 3.69 -13.45 -5.92
C GLN A 7 4.15 -13.11 -4.50
N ILE A 8 5.37 -12.58 -4.38
CA ILE A 8 5.90 -12.17 -3.09
C ILE A 8 5.11 -10.98 -2.54
N LEU A 9 4.80 -10.00 -3.38
CA LEU A 9 4.01 -8.85 -2.97
C LEU A 9 2.61 -9.27 -2.55
N ASP A 10 1.98 -10.16 -3.30
CA ASP A 10 0.67 -10.70 -2.95
C ASP A 10 0.71 -11.38 -1.58
N TYR A 11 1.73 -12.19 -1.34
CA TYR A 11 1.91 -12.86 -0.06
C TYR A 11 2.03 -11.86 1.09
N LEU A 12 2.81 -10.80 0.90
CA LEU A 12 3.02 -9.80 1.94
C LEU A 12 1.72 -9.07 2.31
N LEU A 13 0.90 -8.75 1.32
CA LEU A 13 -0.38 -8.09 1.58
C LEU A 13 -1.36 -9.03 2.28
N LYS A 14 -1.42 -10.27 1.86
CA LYS A 14 -2.28 -11.27 2.51
C LYS A 14 -1.84 -11.51 3.94
N LYS A 15 -0.53 -11.53 4.18
CA LYS A 15 0.02 -11.67 5.52
C LYS A 15 -0.38 -10.48 6.40
N LEU A 16 -0.31 -9.27 5.87
CA LEU A 16 -0.73 -8.08 6.60
C LEU A 16 -2.20 -8.21 7.01
N LYS A 17 -3.07 -8.55 6.06
CA LYS A 17 -4.49 -8.70 6.33
C LYS A 17 -4.78 -9.79 7.35
N SER A 18 -4.11 -10.93 7.25
CA SER A 18 -4.34 -12.05 8.17
C SER A 18 -3.76 -11.81 9.55
N THR A 19 -2.68 -11.05 9.66
CA THR A 19 -2.03 -10.76 10.94
C THR A 19 -2.76 -9.66 11.71
N CYS A 20 -3.34 -8.70 11.01
CA CYS A 20 -4.01 -7.57 11.63
C CYS A 20 -5.50 -7.61 11.30
N GLN A 21 -6.31 -8.00 12.27
CA GLN A 21 -7.76 -8.12 12.08
C GLN A 21 -8.42 -6.77 11.77
N ASP A 22 -7.79 -5.69 12.15
CA ASP A 22 -8.33 -4.36 11.90
C ASP A 22 -8.16 -3.91 10.45
N VAL A 23 -7.27 -4.56 9.70
CA VAL A 23 -7.10 -4.30 8.27
C VAL A 23 -8.15 -5.11 7.50
N GLU A 24 -8.99 -4.42 6.75
CA GLU A 24 -10.02 -5.07 5.96
C GLU A 24 -9.52 -5.46 4.59
N GLU A 25 -8.89 -4.53 3.88
CA GLU A 25 -8.27 -4.81 2.58
C GLU A 25 -6.99 -4.00 2.45
N ALA A 26 -6.08 -4.50 1.61
CA ALA A 26 -4.82 -3.82 1.33
C ALA A 26 -4.53 -3.90 -0.17
N ALA A 27 -3.87 -2.87 -0.68
CA ALA A 27 -3.49 -2.81 -2.08
C ALA A 27 -2.19 -2.02 -2.24
N LEU A 28 -1.36 -2.45 -3.18
CA LEU A 28 -0.23 -1.67 -3.67
C LEU A 28 -0.69 -0.98 -4.94
N VAL A 29 -0.56 0.33 -4.96
CA VAL A 29 -1.10 1.19 -6.01
C VAL A 29 -0.01 2.11 -6.52
N THR A 30 0.00 2.38 -7.83
CA THR A 30 0.91 3.36 -8.40
C THR A 30 0.33 4.76 -8.27
N ASP A 31 1.20 5.77 -8.40
CA ASP A 31 0.77 7.17 -8.38
C ASP A 31 -0.18 7.50 -9.54
N GLU A 32 -0.20 6.68 -10.58
CA GLU A 32 -1.11 6.83 -11.71
C GLU A 32 -2.46 6.14 -11.49
N GLY A 33 -2.61 5.41 -10.37
CA GLY A 33 -3.88 4.77 -10.05
C GLY A 33 -4.01 3.34 -10.55
N LEU A 34 -2.89 2.67 -10.83
CA LEU A 34 -2.89 1.27 -11.23
C LEU A 34 -2.64 0.36 -10.04
N VAL A 35 -3.40 -0.72 -9.95
CA VAL A 35 -3.21 -1.73 -8.90
C VAL A 35 -2.07 -2.67 -9.30
N LEU A 36 -1.09 -2.83 -8.41
CA LEU A 36 -0.04 -3.81 -8.59
C LEU A 36 -0.45 -5.15 -7.99
N VAL A 37 -0.91 -5.14 -6.76
CA VAL A 37 -1.52 -6.29 -6.08
C VAL A 37 -2.57 -5.78 -5.11
N ALA A 38 -3.57 -6.61 -4.83
CA ALA A 38 -4.63 -6.27 -3.87
C ALA A 38 -5.12 -7.54 -3.19
N THR A 39 -5.59 -7.40 -1.95
CA THR A 39 -6.15 -8.53 -1.22
C THR A 39 -7.57 -8.85 -1.68
N THR A 40 -8.32 -7.88 -2.18
CA THR A 40 -9.64 -8.14 -2.76
C THR A 40 -9.49 -8.63 -4.20
N GLU A 41 -10.33 -9.58 -4.58
CA GLU A 41 -10.38 -10.08 -5.96
C GLU A 41 -11.46 -9.40 -6.78
N ASP A 42 -12.27 -8.54 -6.17
CA ASP A 42 -13.33 -7.79 -6.86
C ASP A 42 -12.70 -6.68 -7.70
N ALA A 43 -12.75 -6.83 -9.02
CA ALA A 43 -12.13 -5.89 -9.95
C ALA A 43 -12.69 -4.48 -9.82
N ALA A 44 -14.00 -4.35 -9.62
CA ALA A 44 -14.62 -3.04 -9.46
C ALA A 44 -14.15 -2.35 -8.18
N GLN A 45 -13.98 -3.11 -7.10
CA GLN A 45 -13.47 -2.58 -5.86
C GLN A 45 -12.01 -2.17 -5.96
N GLN A 46 -11.20 -2.99 -6.65
CA GLN A 46 -9.79 -2.64 -6.90
C GLN A 46 -9.67 -1.33 -7.67
N GLU A 47 -10.46 -1.18 -8.72
CA GLU A 47 -10.42 0.02 -9.54
C GLU A 47 -10.85 1.25 -8.76
N ARG A 48 -11.92 1.14 -7.99
CA ARG A 48 -12.39 2.25 -7.15
C ARG A 48 -11.35 2.63 -6.10
N LEU A 49 -10.79 1.66 -5.42
CA LEU A 49 -9.79 1.90 -4.39
C LEU A 49 -8.56 2.58 -5.00
N SER A 50 -8.05 2.07 -6.12
CA SER A 50 -6.84 2.60 -6.72
C SER A 50 -7.01 4.02 -7.25
N ALA A 51 -8.13 4.29 -7.90
CA ALA A 51 -8.38 5.63 -8.45
C ALA A 51 -8.53 6.68 -7.36
N LEU A 52 -9.30 6.35 -6.32
CA LEU A 52 -9.55 7.31 -5.24
C LEU A 52 -8.32 7.53 -4.38
N THR A 53 -7.58 6.48 -4.05
CA THR A 53 -6.38 6.62 -3.22
C THR A 53 -5.27 7.36 -3.96
N ALA A 54 -5.08 7.10 -5.25
CA ALA A 54 -4.09 7.81 -6.04
C ALA A 54 -4.40 9.31 -6.11
N ALA A 55 -5.68 9.67 -6.26
CA ALA A 55 -6.07 11.08 -6.27
C ALA A 55 -5.75 11.77 -4.94
N VAL A 56 -6.05 11.11 -3.82
CA VAL A 56 -5.74 11.64 -2.49
C VAL A 56 -4.24 11.80 -2.30
N MET A 57 -3.46 10.81 -2.70
CA MET A 57 -2.01 10.84 -2.53
C MET A 57 -1.37 11.95 -3.36
N ARG A 58 -1.81 12.12 -4.61
CA ARG A 58 -1.30 13.21 -5.45
C ARG A 58 -1.61 14.58 -4.84
N GLN A 59 -2.83 14.75 -4.34
CA GLN A 59 -3.20 16.02 -3.70
C GLN A 59 -2.41 16.25 -2.42
N THR A 60 -2.14 15.20 -1.67
CA THR A 60 -1.34 15.28 -0.44
C THR A 60 0.07 15.76 -0.74
N VAL A 61 0.70 15.23 -1.80
CA VAL A 61 2.03 15.66 -2.20
C VAL A 61 2.04 17.14 -2.56
N ARG A 62 1.06 17.58 -3.36
CA ARG A 62 0.94 18.99 -3.75
C ARG A 62 0.73 19.90 -2.55
N SER A 63 -0.11 19.47 -1.61
CA SER A 63 -0.40 20.28 -0.43
C SER A 63 0.83 20.42 0.47
N ALA A 64 1.55 19.32 0.67
CA ALA A 64 2.77 19.34 1.49
C ALA A 64 3.83 20.25 0.86
N GLU A 65 4.01 20.18 -0.45
CA GLU A 65 4.95 21.04 -1.16
C GLU A 65 4.50 22.51 -1.13
N GLY A 66 3.22 22.76 -1.38
CA GLY A 66 2.68 24.11 -1.39
C GLY A 66 2.76 24.80 -0.04
N LEU A 67 2.74 24.04 1.05
CA LEU A 67 2.87 24.57 2.41
C LEU A 67 4.30 24.49 2.93
N ALA A 68 5.26 24.13 2.07
CA ALA A 68 6.65 23.99 2.41
C ALA A 68 6.92 23.02 3.56
N LEU A 69 6.12 21.95 3.62
CA LEU A 69 6.26 20.92 4.66
C LEU A 69 7.20 19.79 4.25
N GLY A 70 7.64 19.76 3.00
CA GLY A 70 8.51 18.73 2.49
C GLY A 70 7.74 17.52 2.00
N ALA A 71 8.40 16.36 1.98
CA ALA A 71 7.80 15.13 1.47
C ALA A 71 6.74 14.58 2.43
N ALA A 72 5.59 14.21 1.89
CA ALA A 72 4.56 13.56 2.66
C ALA A 72 4.93 12.08 2.87
N SER A 73 4.73 11.55 4.07
CA SER A 73 5.07 10.16 4.36
C SER A 73 3.86 9.24 4.42
N PHE A 74 2.75 9.71 4.98
CA PHE A 74 1.53 8.91 5.05
C PHE A 74 0.31 9.81 5.19
N VAL A 75 -0.87 9.22 4.96
CA VAL A 75 -2.16 9.89 5.07
C VAL A 75 -3.13 8.97 5.79
N ILE A 76 -3.91 9.53 6.70
CA ILE A 76 -5.02 8.82 7.32
C ILE A 76 -6.29 9.60 7.01
N VAL A 77 -7.29 8.91 6.48
CA VAL A 77 -8.63 9.47 6.31
C VAL A 77 -9.53 8.77 7.32
N ALA A 78 -9.96 9.49 8.34
CA ALA A 78 -10.86 8.94 9.34
C ALA A 78 -12.29 9.26 8.94
N ALA A 79 -13.13 8.24 8.86
CA ALA A 79 -14.50 8.39 8.43
C ALA A 79 -15.44 7.66 9.39
N GLN A 80 -16.73 7.85 9.19
CA GLN A 80 -17.75 7.35 10.11
C GLN A 80 -17.78 5.82 10.17
N ASN A 81 -17.61 5.16 9.03
CA ASN A 81 -17.77 3.70 8.94
C ASN A 81 -16.46 2.96 8.75
N GLY A 82 -15.34 3.64 8.83
CA GLY A 82 -14.03 3.03 8.64
C GLY A 82 -12.99 4.08 8.35
N ASN A 83 -11.77 3.62 8.11
CA ASN A 83 -10.64 4.50 7.90
C ASN A 83 -9.83 4.02 6.70
N LEU A 84 -9.10 4.95 6.11
CA LEU A 84 -8.17 4.65 5.03
C LEU A 84 -6.78 5.12 5.46
N PHE A 85 -5.80 4.22 5.39
CA PHE A 85 -4.43 4.54 5.72
C PHE A 85 -3.56 4.28 4.50
N MET A 86 -2.77 5.28 4.10
CA MET A 86 -1.91 5.19 2.94
C MET A 86 -0.51 5.60 3.30
N LYS A 87 0.49 4.84 2.84
CA LYS A 87 1.90 5.15 3.11
C LYS A 87 2.70 4.94 1.84
N TRP A 88 3.53 5.93 1.50
CA TRP A 88 4.41 5.83 0.34
C TRP A 88 5.44 4.73 0.53
N ILE A 89 5.63 3.94 -0.51
CA ILE A 89 6.71 2.95 -0.59
C ILE A 89 7.91 3.61 -1.25
N ASP A 90 7.68 4.26 -2.36
CA ASP A 90 8.65 5.06 -3.07
C ASP A 90 7.91 6.22 -3.75
N LYS A 91 8.56 6.93 -4.66
CA LYS A 91 7.94 8.09 -5.32
C LYS A 91 6.79 7.72 -6.25
N ARG A 92 6.69 6.45 -6.64
CA ARG A 92 5.73 6.01 -7.64
C ARG A 92 4.69 5.03 -7.15
N SER A 93 4.80 4.58 -5.91
CA SER A 93 3.86 3.59 -5.39
C SER A 93 3.62 3.78 -3.91
N PHE A 94 2.47 3.33 -3.48
CA PHE A 94 2.08 3.41 -2.07
C PHE A 94 1.25 2.20 -1.68
N LEU A 95 1.23 1.95 -0.39
CA LEU A 95 0.37 0.93 0.20
C LEU A 95 -0.89 1.64 0.72
N ALA A 96 -2.05 1.15 0.32
CA ALA A 96 -3.34 1.63 0.81
C ALA A 96 -4.02 0.50 1.57
N VAL A 97 -4.49 0.80 2.79
CA VAL A 97 -5.24 -0.17 3.58
C VAL A 97 -6.53 0.45 4.06
N THR A 98 -7.61 -0.31 3.97
CA THR A 98 -8.86 0.05 4.61
C THR A 98 -8.87 -0.59 5.99
N VAL A 99 -9.24 0.20 6.98
CA VAL A 99 -9.12 -0.16 8.40
C VAL A 99 -10.48 0.03 9.05
N ARG A 100 -10.90 -0.95 9.82
CA ARG A 100 -12.20 -0.89 10.45
C ARG A 100 -12.28 0.23 11.49
N ARG A 101 -13.50 0.64 11.80
CA ARG A 101 -13.77 1.59 12.88
C ARG A 101 -13.21 1.05 14.19
N ASN A 102 -12.77 1.96 15.05
CA ASN A 102 -12.29 1.60 16.39
C ASN A 102 -11.08 0.67 16.37
N ALA A 103 -10.23 0.82 15.36
CA ALA A 103 -9.04 0.01 15.23
C ALA A 103 -7.99 0.39 16.25
N ASP A 104 -7.14 -0.58 16.58
CA ASP A 104 -5.91 -0.32 17.33
C ASP A 104 -4.88 0.27 16.36
N TRP A 105 -4.84 1.59 16.30
CA TRP A 105 -3.96 2.31 15.37
C TRP A 105 -2.49 2.01 15.61
N ARG A 106 -2.09 1.76 16.85
CA ARG A 106 -0.70 1.43 17.13
C ARG A 106 -0.29 0.15 16.41
N ALA A 107 -1.14 -0.88 16.53
CA ALA A 107 -0.88 -2.16 15.87
C ALA A 107 -0.93 -2.00 14.35
N VAL A 108 -1.92 -1.29 13.82
CA VAL A 108 -2.05 -1.07 12.38
C VAL A 108 -0.81 -0.37 11.84
N ARG A 109 -0.38 0.72 12.48
CA ARG A 109 0.77 1.49 12.02
C ARG A 109 2.06 0.68 12.04
N GLN A 110 2.25 -0.13 13.09
CA GLN A 110 3.45 -0.97 13.19
C GLN A 110 3.50 -2.01 12.08
N LEU A 111 2.38 -2.67 11.81
CA LEU A 111 2.32 -3.71 10.79
C LEU A 111 2.40 -3.13 9.39
N VAL A 112 1.78 -1.98 9.15
CA VAL A 112 1.90 -1.30 7.86
C VAL A 112 3.35 -0.87 7.62
N ALA A 113 4.01 -0.32 8.64
CA ALA A 113 5.40 0.10 8.51
C ALA A 113 6.31 -1.08 8.18
N ARG A 114 6.08 -2.23 8.83
CA ARG A 114 6.83 -3.45 8.55
C ARG A 114 6.59 -3.94 7.13
N THR A 115 5.33 -3.94 6.70
CA THR A 115 4.99 -4.37 5.34
C THR A 115 5.63 -3.46 4.31
N VAL A 116 5.60 -2.15 4.51
CA VAL A 116 6.25 -1.20 3.63
C VAL A 116 7.76 -1.46 3.55
N ALA A 117 8.40 -1.72 4.69
CA ALA A 117 9.82 -2.04 4.72
C ALA A 117 10.12 -3.31 3.94
N ASP A 118 9.28 -4.34 4.09
CA ASP A 118 9.45 -5.59 3.37
C ASP A 118 9.28 -5.39 1.86
N VAL A 119 8.29 -4.59 1.46
CA VAL A 119 8.07 -4.28 0.04
C VAL A 119 9.25 -3.52 -0.54
N ARG A 120 9.78 -2.54 0.20
CA ARG A 120 10.96 -1.80 -0.23
C ARG A 120 12.17 -2.71 -0.41
N HIS A 121 12.33 -3.65 0.50
CA HIS A 121 13.44 -4.60 0.43
C HIS A 121 13.37 -5.44 -0.84
N ILE A 122 12.17 -5.86 -1.26
CA ILE A 122 11.99 -6.59 -2.51
C ILE A 122 12.42 -5.73 -3.69
N GLY A 123 12.10 -4.43 -3.67
CA GLY A 123 12.51 -3.51 -4.71
C GLY A 123 14.01 -3.32 -4.81
N GLU A 124 14.75 -3.58 -3.72
CA GLU A 124 16.20 -3.48 -3.67
C GLU A 124 16.90 -4.76 -4.12
N ILE A 125 16.17 -5.86 -4.29
CA ILE A 125 16.74 -7.11 -4.75
C ILE A 125 17.28 -6.91 -6.18
N PRO A 126 18.51 -7.35 -6.48
CA PRO A 126 19.06 -7.20 -7.80
C PRO A 126 18.11 -7.70 -8.90
N GLY A 127 18.06 -6.95 -10.00
CA GLY A 127 17.14 -7.22 -11.07
C GLY A 127 17.18 -8.64 -11.60
N ASN A 128 18.35 -9.26 -11.64
CA ASN A 128 18.49 -10.63 -12.09
C ASN A 128 17.73 -11.60 -11.20
N LEU A 129 17.73 -11.40 -9.89
CA LEU A 129 16.94 -12.24 -9.00
C LEU A 129 15.46 -11.99 -9.19
N ALA A 130 15.10 -10.74 -9.26
CA ALA A 130 13.71 -10.37 -9.48
C ALA A 130 13.23 -10.86 -10.83
N SER A 131 14.09 -10.79 -11.87
CA SER A 131 13.65 -11.20 -13.20
C SER A 131 13.66 -12.68 -13.42
N THR A 132 14.52 -13.43 -12.77
CA THR A 132 14.44 -14.89 -12.89
C THR A 132 13.12 -15.37 -12.35
N THR A 133 12.62 -14.58 -11.50
CA THR A 133 11.30 -14.83 -10.99
C THR A 133 10.31 -14.05 -11.80
N ARG A 134 10.83 -13.08 -12.40
CA ARG A 134 10.30 -11.97 -12.91
C ARG A 134 9.80 -11.83 -14.03
N LEU A 135 10.22 -11.66 -13.25
CA LEU A 135 10.25 -11.02 -13.31
C LEU A 135 10.20 -10.57 -13.49
N ALA A 136 10.22 -10.58 -13.42
CA ALA A 136 10.55 -10.05 -13.30
C ALA A 136 10.57 -9.70 -12.77
#